data_2184dc0c4af76f747dfe3853b140f888
#
_entry.id   2184dc0c4af76f747dfe3853b140f888
#
_cell.length_a   1.000
_cell.length_b   1.000
_cell.length_c   1.000
_cell.angle_alpha   90.00
_cell.angle_beta   90.00
_cell.angle_gamma   90.00
#
_symmetry.space_group_name_H-M   'P 1'
#
loop_
_entity.id
_entity.type
_entity.pdbx_description
1 polymer ?
#
loop_
_entity_poly.entity_id
_entity_poly.type
_entity_poly.pdbx_seq_one_letter_code
_entity_poly.pdbx_strand_id
1 'polypeptide(L)'
;KLVEIDGVQVQISTHPNVLHIHTTYFDNLENLSPEFLKEVEDMKVNNPEKYAHVVIGRWADVAEGAVFKKWGIVDEFPAWAKKIAFGQDFGYTHDPSASIRCGIVDNALYLDEVDYRTGLLSSDIIKTLRPWGLKVIADSADPRLIQEIHNGGIKIYAVEKGAGSINAGIDKMKDMEIYITKRSYNLQSEFRKYVWAKDKDGNYINEPEDHDNHGIDAVRYYVLGELLGKIQK
;
A
#
# COMPACT_ATOMS: atom_id res chain seq x y z
N LYS A 1 -0.33 13.41 21.43
CA LYS A 1 0.76 13.30 22.40
C LYS A 1 1.25 11.86 22.44
N LEU A 2 2.55 11.64 22.49
CA LEU A 2 3.14 10.33 22.75
C LEU A 2 3.32 10.14 24.28
N VAL A 3 3.02 8.96 24.75
CA VAL A 3 3.19 8.51 26.15
C VAL A 3 3.94 7.18 26.09
N GLU A 4 4.90 6.99 27.00
CA GLU A 4 5.62 5.73 27.14
C GLU A 4 4.92 4.81 28.16
N ILE A 5 4.62 3.59 27.73
CA ILE A 5 4.04 2.53 28.57
C ILE A 5 4.87 1.27 28.35
N ASP A 6 5.53 0.79 29.39
CA ASP A 6 6.41 -0.40 29.36
C ASP A 6 7.42 -0.40 28.20
N GLY A 7 8.09 0.75 27.99
CA GLY A 7 9.06 0.94 26.90
C GLY A 7 8.46 1.14 25.51
N VAL A 8 7.12 1.13 25.38
CA VAL A 8 6.40 1.30 24.12
C VAL A 8 5.84 2.72 24.03
N GLN A 9 6.08 3.41 22.91
CA GLN A 9 5.51 4.72 22.64
C GLN A 9 4.07 4.57 22.10
N VAL A 10 3.10 5.09 22.85
CA VAL A 10 1.66 5.04 22.52
C VAL A 10 1.15 6.43 22.19
N GLN A 11 0.42 6.56 21.10
CA GLN A 11 -0.20 7.82 20.72
C GLN A 11 -1.57 7.99 21.38
N ILE A 12 -1.74 9.04 22.17
CA ILE A 12 -3.02 9.41 22.78
C ILE A 12 -3.56 10.72 22.18
N SER A 13 -4.88 10.82 22.07
CA SER A 13 -5.53 12.06 21.64
C SER A 13 -5.44 13.12 22.73
N THR A 14 -5.15 14.36 22.33
CA THR A 14 -5.23 15.54 23.20
C THR A 14 -6.26 16.55 22.66
N HIS A 15 -7.10 16.12 21.69
CA HIS A 15 -8.11 16.98 21.11
C HIS A 15 -9.19 17.31 22.18
N PRO A 16 -9.59 18.58 22.34
CA PRO A 16 -10.47 19.01 23.44
C PRO A 16 -11.85 18.35 23.44
N ASN A 17 -12.33 17.88 22.28
CA ASN A 17 -13.62 17.20 22.14
C ASN A 17 -13.51 15.67 22.12
N VAL A 18 -12.34 15.11 22.51
CA VAL A 18 -12.11 13.66 22.51
C VAL A 18 -11.66 13.25 23.89
N LEU A 19 -12.45 12.40 24.54
CA LEU A 19 -12.02 11.66 25.73
C LEU A 19 -11.26 10.40 25.26
N HIS A 20 -9.95 10.38 25.44
CA HIS A 20 -9.12 9.21 25.17
C HIS A 20 -8.91 8.44 26.48
N ILE A 21 -9.42 7.22 26.54
CA ILE A 21 -9.15 6.28 27.64
C ILE A 21 -8.26 5.19 27.11
N HIS A 22 -7.08 5.03 27.70
CA HIS A 22 -6.12 3.99 27.36
C HIS A 22 -5.97 3.04 28.55
N THR A 23 -6.22 1.76 28.33
CA THR A 23 -6.09 0.72 29.33
C THR A 23 -5.21 -0.41 28.78
N THR A 24 -4.48 -1.04 29.68
CA THR A 24 -3.62 -2.18 29.39
C THR A 24 -3.86 -3.29 30.40
N TYR A 25 -3.18 -4.42 30.26
CA TYR A 25 -3.25 -5.49 31.26
C TYR A 25 -2.72 -5.07 32.64
N PHE A 26 -1.90 -4.04 32.72
CA PHE A 26 -1.43 -3.48 33.99
C PHE A 26 -2.56 -2.95 34.86
N ASP A 27 -3.63 -2.48 34.25
CA ASP A 27 -4.79 -1.93 34.96
C ASP A 27 -5.66 -3.03 35.60
N ASN A 28 -5.37 -4.33 35.35
CA ASN A 28 -6.15 -5.47 35.85
C ASN A 28 -5.30 -6.66 36.29
N LEU A 29 -4.05 -6.42 36.67
CA LEU A 29 -3.08 -7.48 37.03
C LEU A 29 -3.59 -8.47 38.05
N GLU A 30 -4.34 -7.98 39.05
CA GLU A 30 -4.84 -8.79 40.16
C GLU A 30 -5.85 -9.88 39.74
N ASN A 31 -6.47 -9.69 38.56
CA ASN A 31 -7.49 -10.62 38.06
C ASN A 31 -6.99 -11.50 36.90
N LEU A 32 -5.71 -11.39 36.54
CA LEU A 32 -5.12 -12.17 35.46
C LEU A 32 -4.45 -13.42 35.94
N SER A 33 -4.60 -14.53 35.22
CA SER A 33 -3.96 -15.79 35.59
C SER A 33 -2.45 -15.76 35.37
N PRO A 34 -1.67 -16.54 36.16
CA PRO A 34 -0.23 -16.66 35.94
C PRO A 34 0.13 -17.14 34.54
N GLU A 35 -0.68 -18.00 33.93
CA GLU A 35 -0.49 -18.52 32.57
C GLU A 35 -0.62 -17.40 31.55
N PHE A 36 -1.65 -16.55 31.68
CA PHE A 36 -1.82 -15.40 30.81
C PHE A 36 -0.65 -14.41 30.90
N LEU A 37 -0.22 -14.10 32.14
CA LEU A 37 0.93 -13.21 32.36
C LEU A 37 2.21 -13.77 31.74
N LYS A 38 2.40 -15.09 31.78
CA LYS A 38 3.52 -15.75 31.13
C LYS A 38 3.43 -15.62 29.58
N GLU A 39 2.25 -15.83 29.00
CA GLU A 39 2.05 -15.64 27.55
C GLU A 39 2.35 -14.20 27.12
N VAL A 40 1.96 -13.22 27.93
CA VAL A 40 2.26 -11.80 27.69
C VAL A 40 3.77 -11.54 27.72
N GLU A 41 4.48 -12.09 28.69
CA GLU A 41 5.94 -11.94 28.80
C GLU A 41 6.67 -12.65 27.66
N ASP A 42 6.24 -13.87 27.31
CA ASP A 42 6.76 -14.61 26.16
C ASP A 42 6.53 -13.82 24.85
N MET A 43 5.37 -13.16 24.70
CA MET A 43 5.09 -12.29 23.54
C MET A 43 5.99 -11.06 23.54
N LYS A 44 6.23 -10.44 24.69
CA LYS A 44 7.11 -9.29 24.82
C LYS A 44 8.53 -9.58 24.35
N VAL A 45 9.05 -10.76 24.70
CA VAL A 45 10.40 -11.20 24.35
C VAL A 45 10.48 -11.67 22.89
N ASN A 46 9.54 -12.50 22.44
CA ASN A 46 9.64 -13.19 21.15
C ASN A 46 9.00 -12.41 19.98
N ASN A 47 8.05 -11.52 20.27
CA ASN A 47 7.36 -10.71 19.25
C ASN A 47 6.99 -9.32 19.81
N PRO A 48 7.99 -8.44 20.02
CA PRO A 48 7.79 -7.13 20.65
C PRO A 48 6.83 -6.21 19.86
N GLU A 49 6.75 -6.34 18.55
CA GLU A 49 5.80 -5.58 17.73
C GLU A 49 4.36 -5.99 18.01
N LYS A 50 4.11 -7.30 18.08
CA LYS A 50 2.78 -7.83 18.44
C LYS A 50 2.42 -7.46 19.88
N TYR A 51 3.36 -7.56 20.81
CA TYR A 51 3.17 -7.11 22.19
C TYR A 51 2.77 -5.64 22.24
N ALA A 52 3.51 -4.77 21.57
CA ALA A 52 3.23 -3.34 21.54
C ALA A 52 1.83 -3.02 20.97
N HIS A 53 1.39 -3.75 19.96
CA HIS A 53 0.09 -3.54 19.32
C HIS A 53 -1.07 -4.18 20.12
N VAL A 54 -0.97 -5.47 20.43
CA VAL A 54 -2.09 -6.26 20.99
C VAL A 54 -2.22 -6.04 22.49
N VAL A 55 -1.09 -5.92 23.21
CA VAL A 55 -1.08 -5.89 24.70
C VAL A 55 -1.02 -4.45 25.21
N ILE A 56 -0.18 -3.61 24.58
CA ILE A 56 0.01 -2.22 25.01
C ILE A 56 -0.93 -1.25 24.27
N GLY A 57 -1.56 -1.66 23.15
CA GLY A 57 -2.51 -0.84 22.41
C GLY A 57 -1.85 0.25 21.56
N ARG A 58 -0.58 0.07 21.17
CA ARG A 58 0.07 0.93 20.17
C ARG A 58 -0.59 0.71 18.80
N TRP A 59 -0.83 1.78 18.06
CA TRP A 59 -1.23 1.65 16.67
C TRP A 59 -0.12 0.94 15.88
N ALA A 60 -0.48 -0.11 15.17
CA ALA A 60 0.45 -0.77 14.26
C ALA A 60 0.63 0.10 13.02
N ASP A 61 1.89 0.32 12.62
CA ASP A 61 2.19 1.08 11.40
C ASP A 61 1.82 0.28 10.14
N VAL A 62 1.97 -1.05 10.21
CA VAL A 62 1.61 -2.01 9.16
C VAL A 62 1.01 -3.28 9.77
N ALA A 63 0.20 -4.01 9.00
CA ALA A 63 -0.40 -5.26 9.44
C ALA A 63 0.65 -6.37 9.67
N GLU A 64 0.32 -7.34 10.53
CA GLU A 64 1.11 -8.56 10.66
C GLU A 64 1.13 -9.30 9.31
N GLY A 65 2.31 -9.74 8.87
CA GLY A 65 2.46 -10.35 7.54
C GLY A 65 2.50 -9.38 6.37
N ALA A 66 2.62 -8.07 6.63
CA ALA A 66 2.68 -7.07 5.58
C ALA A 66 3.75 -7.37 4.52
N VAL A 67 3.37 -7.22 3.27
CA VAL A 67 4.24 -7.39 2.10
C VAL A 67 5.31 -6.28 2.09
N PHE A 68 4.90 -5.04 2.35
CA PHE A 68 5.77 -3.86 2.39
C PHE A 68 5.91 -3.36 3.83
N LYS A 69 7.02 -3.70 4.48
CA LYS A 69 7.26 -3.34 5.89
C LYS A 69 7.93 -1.98 6.08
N LYS A 70 8.61 -1.48 5.03
CA LYS A 70 9.39 -0.24 5.10
C LYS A 70 9.03 0.65 3.91
N TRP A 71 8.45 1.79 4.20
CA TRP A 71 8.17 2.86 3.26
C TRP A 71 8.03 4.18 4.02
N GLY A 72 8.22 5.30 3.34
CA GLY A 72 8.17 6.63 3.95
C GLY A 72 7.07 7.51 3.35
N ILE A 73 6.74 8.58 4.05
CA ILE A 73 5.82 9.62 3.57
C ILE A 73 6.65 10.86 3.22
N VAL A 74 6.35 11.45 2.06
CA VAL A 74 6.95 12.71 1.60
C VAL A 74 5.85 13.74 1.35
N ASP A 75 6.16 15.01 1.51
CA ASP A 75 5.16 16.07 1.31
C ASP A 75 4.72 16.14 -0.15
N GLU A 76 5.67 16.08 -1.09
CA GLU A 76 5.42 16.24 -2.52
C GLU A 76 6.22 15.24 -3.37
N PHE A 77 5.70 14.96 -4.57
CA PHE A 77 6.39 14.17 -5.58
C PHE A 77 7.58 14.94 -6.15
N PRO A 78 8.80 14.38 -6.18
CA PRO A 78 10.00 15.12 -6.59
C PRO A 78 9.95 15.50 -8.08
N ALA A 79 10.13 16.79 -8.36
CA ALA A 79 10.11 17.32 -9.73
C ALA A 79 11.26 16.78 -10.61
N TRP A 80 12.35 16.30 -9.98
CA TRP A 80 13.53 15.75 -10.67
C TRP A 80 13.49 14.23 -10.85
N ALA A 81 12.38 13.58 -10.50
CA ALA A 81 12.22 12.15 -10.72
C ALA A 81 12.37 11.78 -12.21
N LYS A 82 12.95 10.62 -12.45
CA LYS A 82 13.13 10.02 -13.78
C LYS A 82 12.11 8.92 -14.03
N LYS A 83 11.98 8.48 -15.28
CA LYS A 83 11.04 7.41 -15.68
C LYS A 83 9.61 7.67 -15.20
N ILE A 84 9.17 8.94 -15.22
CA ILE A 84 7.84 9.30 -14.74
C ILE A 84 6.78 8.75 -15.69
N ALA A 85 5.84 7.98 -15.14
CA ALA A 85 4.69 7.44 -15.84
C ALA A 85 3.55 7.17 -14.84
N PHE A 86 2.36 6.92 -15.36
CA PHE A 86 1.25 6.42 -14.55
C PHE A 86 1.21 4.90 -14.56
N GLY A 87 1.01 4.30 -13.39
CA GLY A 87 0.40 2.99 -13.26
C GLY A 87 -1.11 3.16 -13.19
N GLN A 88 -1.86 2.31 -13.87
CA GLN A 88 -3.32 2.36 -13.92
C GLN A 88 -3.88 0.97 -13.65
N ASP A 89 -4.69 0.87 -12.60
CA ASP A 89 -5.57 -0.26 -12.37
C ASP A 89 -7.01 0.13 -12.69
N PHE A 90 -7.75 -0.74 -13.38
CA PHE A 90 -9.12 -0.48 -13.81
C PHE A 90 -10.12 -1.18 -12.88
N GLY A 91 -10.90 -0.41 -12.17
CA GLY A 91 -12.10 -0.85 -11.48
C GLY A 91 -13.32 -0.08 -11.98
N TYR A 92 -14.52 -0.52 -11.61
CA TYR A 92 -15.74 0.18 -12.01
C TYR A 92 -16.79 0.20 -10.88
N THR A 93 -17.56 -0.87 -10.68
CA THR A 93 -18.76 -0.84 -9.83
C THR A 93 -18.41 -0.90 -8.34
N HIS A 94 -17.63 -1.86 -7.92
CA HIS A 94 -17.26 -2.10 -6.53
C HIS A 94 -15.81 -1.75 -6.28
N ASP A 95 -14.95 -2.03 -7.25
CA ASP A 95 -13.53 -1.79 -7.18
C ASP A 95 -13.21 -0.39 -7.72
N PRO A 96 -12.37 0.38 -7.05
CA PRO A 96 -11.93 1.68 -7.55
C PRO A 96 -10.98 1.53 -8.73
N SER A 97 -11.05 2.47 -9.64
CA SER A 97 -9.99 2.69 -10.62
C SER A 97 -8.91 3.54 -9.98
N ALA A 98 -7.66 3.09 -10.05
CA ALA A 98 -6.53 3.74 -9.41
C ALA A 98 -5.52 4.25 -10.45
N SER A 99 -5.21 5.55 -10.41
CA SER A 99 -4.20 6.19 -11.23
C SER A 99 -3.08 6.73 -10.36
N ILE A 100 -1.95 6.05 -10.35
CA ILE A 100 -0.79 6.39 -9.50
C ILE A 100 0.34 6.92 -10.37
N ARG A 101 0.77 8.16 -10.12
CA ARG A 101 1.98 8.71 -10.72
C ARG A 101 3.20 8.12 -10.02
N CYS A 102 4.05 7.48 -10.78
CA CYS A 102 5.26 6.81 -10.30
C CYS A 102 6.49 7.47 -10.93
N GLY A 103 7.60 7.44 -10.21
CA GLY A 103 8.89 7.94 -10.70
C GLY A 103 10.04 7.48 -9.83
N ILE A 104 11.26 7.59 -10.35
CA ILE A 104 12.47 7.08 -9.71
C ILE A 104 13.44 8.24 -9.45
N VAL A 105 13.97 8.28 -8.24
CA VAL A 105 15.15 9.08 -7.87
C VAL A 105 16.18 8.13 -7.28
N ASP A 106 17.33 8.00 -7.92
CA ASP A 106 18.38 7.04 -7.59
C ASP A 106 17.82 5.60 -7.50
N ASN A 107 17.75 5.00 -6.32
CA ASN A 107 17.14 3.68 -6.09
C ASN A 107 15.81 3.79 -5.31
N ALA A 108 15.19 4.93 -5.27
CA ALA A 108 13.93 5.15 -4.57
C ALA A 108 12.77 5.31 -5.55
N LEU A 109 11.65 4.65 -5.24
CA LEU A 109 10.38 4.71 -5.95
C LEU A 109 9.46 5.72 -5.25
N TYR A 110 9.08 6.78 -5.97
CA TYR A 110 8.16 7.80 -5.50
C TYR A 110 6.78 7.59 -6.11
N LEU A 111 5.75 7.65 -5.27
CA LEU A 111 4.38 7.34 -5.59
C LEU A 111 3.46 8.50 -5.20
N ASP A 112 2.53 8.84 -6.10
CA ASP A 112 1.58 9.93 -5.90
C ASP A 112 0.21 9.55 -6.47
N GLU A 113 -0.77 9.38 -5.60
CA GLU A 113 -2.15 9.06 -5.96
C GLU A 113 -2.80 10.28 -6.62
N VAL A 114 -3.12 10.15 -7.90
CA VAL A 114 -3.76 11.23 -8.67
C VAL A 114 -5.26 11.02 -8.77
N ASP A 115 -5.70 9.79 -8.91
CA ASP A 115 -7.12 9.42 -8.88
C ASP A 115 -7.31 8.04 -8.24
N TYR A 116 -8.37 7.92 -7.42
CA TYR A 116 -8.74 6.67 -6.77
C TYR A 116 -10.23 6.70 -6.49
N ARG A 117 -11.05 6.26 -7.45
CA ARG A 117 -12.52 6.34 -7.38
C ARG A 117 -13.20 5.19 -8.10
N THR A 118 -14.40 4.83 -7.67
CA THR A 118 -15.30 3.93 -8.36
C THR A 118 -16.13 4.67 -9.43
N GLY A 119 -16.67 3.94 -10.39
CA GLY A 119 -17.61 4.46 -11.39
C GLY A 119 -16.99 5.38 -12.45
N LEU A 120 -15.64 5.37 -12.62
CA LEU A 120 -14.98 6.18 -13.63
C LEU A 120 -15.22 5.61 -15.04
N LEU A 121 -15.64 6.48 -15.94
CA LEU A 121 -15.68 6.20 -17.38
C LEU A 121 -14.32 6.48 -18.01
N SER A 122 -14.11 5.96 -19.22
CA SER A 122 -12.90 6.26 -20.01
C SER A 122 -12.66 7.76 -20.18
N SER A 123 -13.75 8.53 -20.35
CA SER A 123 -13.71 9.99 -20.46
C SER A 123 -13.18 10.69 -19.19
N ASP A 124 -13.49 10.14 -18.00
CA ASP A 124 -13.04 10.70 -16.73
C ASP A 124 -11.54 10.45 -16.54
N ILE A 125 -11.10 9.23 -16.83
CA ILE A 125 -9.67 8.84 -16.81
C ILE A 125 -8.88 9.72 -17.76
N ILE A 126 -9.36 9.89 -19.01
CA ILE A 126 -8.74 10.74 -20.04
C ILE A 126 -8.65 12.19 -19.53
N LYS A 127 -9.72 12.74 -18.97
CA LYS A 127 -9.76 14.10 -18.45
C LYS A 127 -8.75 14.31 -17.31
N THR A 128 -8.61 13.32 -16.41
CA THR A 128 -7.66 13.35 -15.30
C THR A 128 -6.21 13.25 -15.76
N LEU A 129 -5.90 12.34 -16.71
CA LEU A 129 -4.51 12.03 -17.06
C LEU A 129 -3.94 12.88 -18.19
N ARG A 130 -4.77 13.38 -19.11
CA ARG A 130 -4.34 14.17 -20.27
C ARG A 130 -3.48 15.40 -19.93
N PRO A 131 -3.80 16.21 -18.90
CA PRO A 131 -3.01 17.39 -18.57
C PRO A 131 -1.55 17.09 -18.19
N TRP A 132 -1.27 15.87 -17.76
CA TRP A 132 0.07 15.46 -17.36
C TRP A 132 1.01 15.14 -18.53
N GLY A 133 0.46 14.77 -19.70
CA GLY A 133 1.27 14.39 -20.87
C GLY A 133 2.17 13.18 -20.69
N LEU A 134 1.96 12.41 -19.64
CA LEU A 134 2.75 11.22 -19.28
C LEU A 134 2.17 9.98 -19.96
N LYS A 135 3.02 8.96 -20.14
CA LYS A 135 2.56 7.62 -20.53
C LYS A 135 1.89 6.91 -19.36
N VAL A 136 1.02 5.98 -19.70
CA VAL A 136 0.26 5.16 -18.75
C VAL A 136 0.59 3.70 -19.02
N ILE A 137 0.91 2.95 -17.96
CA ILE A 137 1.05 1.49 -18.00
C ILE A 137 -0.15 0.92 -17.24
N ALA A 138 -0.99 0.19 -17.96
CA ALA A 138 -2.28 -0.25 -17.43
C ALA A 138 -2.39 -1.77 -17.34
N ASP A 139 -3.35 -2.22 -16.55
CA ASP A 139 -3.82 -3.59 -16.62
C ASP A 139 -4.22 -3.99 -18.06
N SER A 140 -3.89 -5.20 -18.45
CA SER A 140 -4.20 -5.77 -19.76
C SER A 140 -5.58 -6.46 -19.85
N ALA A 141 -6.35 -6.49 -18.75
CA ALA A 141 -7.62 -7.24 -18.67
C ALA A 141 -8.74 -6.62 -19.53
N ASP A 142 -8.73 -5.30 -19.80
CA ASP A 142 -9.72 -4.65 -20.65
C ASP A 142 -9.07 -3.93 -21.85
N PRO A 143 -8.78 -4.67 -22.95
CA PRO A 143 -8.19 -4.09 -24.15
C PRO A 143 -9.06 -3.02 -24.82
N ARG A 144 -10.39 -3.12 -24.68
CA ARG A 144 -11.33 -2.15 -25.24
C ARG A 144 -11.20 -0.80 -24.52
N LEU A 145 -11.16 -0.80 -23.20
CA LEU A 145 -10.98 0.41 -22.40
C LEU A 145 -9.62 1.07 -22.68
N ILE A 146 -8.56 0.27 -22.81
CA ILE A 146 -7.25 0.74 -23.20
C ILE A 146 -7.32 1.44 -24.58
N GLN A 147 -8.00 0.85 -25.55
CA GLN A 147 -8.15 1.43 -26.89
C GLN A 147 -8.96 2.73 -26.86
N GLU A 148 -10.03 2.80 -26.05
CA GLU A 148 -10.80 4.03 -25.88
C GLU A 148 -9.95 5.16 -25.31
N ILE A 149 -9.17 4.88 -24.27
CA ILE A 149 -8.27 5.84 -23.62
C ILE A 149 -7.16 6.26 -24.60
N HIS A 150 -6.62 5.33 -25.38
CA HIS A 150 -5.63 5.63 -26.43
C HIS A 150 -6.21 6.57 -27.47
N ASN A 151 -7.41 6.29 -27.98
CA ASN A 151 -8.12 7.14 -28.95
C ASN A 151 -8.41 8.53 -28.37
N GLY A 152 -8.55 8.61 -27.04
CA GLY A 152 -8.63 9.86 -26.28
C GLY A 152 -7.32 10.65 -26.22
N GLY A 153 -6.24 10.18 -26.83
CA GLY A 153 -4.95 10.88 -26.93
C GLY A 153 -3.98 10.62 -25.77
N ILE A 154 -4.23 9.60 -24.98
CA ILE A 154 -3.32 9.13 -23.91
C ILE A 154 -2.37 8.07 -24.47
N LYS A 155 -1.08 8.21 -24.19
CA LYS A 155 -0.08 7.17 -24.50
C LYS A 155 -0.19 6.05 -23.49
N ILE A 156 -1.09 5.10 -23.67
CA ILE A 156 -1.35 4.00 -22.78
C ILE A 156 -0.87 2.69 -23.38
N TYR A 157 -0.30 1.84 -22.52
CA TYR A 157 0.27 0.55 -22.87
C TYR A 157 -0.22 -0.51 -21.89
N ALA A 158 -0.64 -1.65 -22.39
CA ALA A 158 -0.99 -2.80 -21.58
C ALA A 158 0.26 -3.49 -21.02
N VAL A 159 0.22 -3.85 -19.75
CA VAL A 159 1.30 -4.65 -19.15
C VAL A 159 1.21 -6.10 -19.65
N GLU A 160 2.34 -6.74 -19.88
CA GLU A 160 2.43 -8.19 -20.12
C GLU A 160 2.39 -8.93 -18.79
N LYS A 161 1.30 -9.67 -18.55
CA LYS A 161 1.13 -10.52 -17.37
C LYS A 161 1.47 -11.97 -17.73
N GLY A 162 2.28 -12.60 -16.91
CA GLY A 162 2.61 -14.02 -17.00
C GLY A 162 2.63 -14.66 -15.62
N ALA A 163 2.83 -15.97 -15.57
CA ALA A 163 3.00 -16.66 -14.30
C ALA A 163 4.12 -16.01 -13.47
N GLY A 164 3.87 -15.76 -12.19
CA GLY A 164 4.82 -15.10 -11.28
C GLY A 164 4.97 -13.58 -11.45
N SER A 165 4.20 -12.93 -12.35
CA SER A 165 4.32 -11.47 -12.56
C SER A 165 3.98 -10.66 -11.32
N ILE A 166 3.09 -11.14 -10.45
CA ILE A 166 2.74 -10.50 -9.17
C ILE A 166 4.00 -10.42 -8.29
N ASN A 167 4.60 -11.57 -8.02
CA ASN A 167 5.80 -11.64 -7.17
C ASN A 167 6.98 -10.90 -7.80
N ALA A 168 7.19 -11.00 -9.11
CA ALA A 168 8.25 -10.25 -9.80
C ALA A 168 8.10 -8.73 -9.63
N GLY A 169 6.87 -8.21 -9.67
CA GLY A 169 6.58 -6.81 -9.39
C GLY A 169 6.85 -6.44 -7.93
N ILE A 170 6.35 -7.26 -7.00
CA ILE A 170 6.55 -7.07 -5.55
C ILE A 170 8.04 -7.11 -5.19
N ASP A 171 8.78 -8.10 -5.67
CA ASP A 171 10.19 -8.25 -5.38
C ASP A 171 10.98 -7.04 -5.89
N LYS A 172 10.67 -6.58 -7.13
CA LYS A 172 11.29 -5.38 -7.67
C LYS A 172 10.98 -4.13 -6.85
N MET A 173 9.77 -4.00 -6.34
CA MET A 173 9.40 -2.89 -5.43
C MET A 173 10.16 -2.99 -4.10
N LYS A 174 10.34 -4.19 -3.55
CA LYS A 174 11.09 -4.41 -2.29
C LYS A 174 12.58 -4.12 -2.41
N ASP A 175 13.15 -4.22 -3.60
CA ASP A 175 14.55 -3.87 -3.86
C ASP A 175 14.81 -2.35 -3.78
N MET A 176 13.75 -1.55 -3.66
CA MET A 176 13.79 -0.09 -3.70
C MET A 176 13.32 0.51 -2.38
N GLU A 177 13.80 1.70 -2.06
CA GLU A 177 13.14 2.53 -1.06
C GLU A 177 11.84 3.08 -1.64
N ILE A 178 10.75 3.05 -0.86
CA ILE A 178 9.43 3.50 -1.33
C ILE A 178 9.00 4.73 -0.55
N TYR A 179 8.63 5.78 -1.28
CA TYR A 179 8.09 7.01 -0.74
C TYR A 179 6.74 7.35 -1.36
N ILE A 180 5.75 7.58 -0.50
CA ILE A 180 4.37 7.88 -0.88
C ILE A 180 4.06 9.32 -0.48
N THR A 181 3.47 10.11 -1.39
CA THR A 181 3.10 11.48 -1.06
C THR A 181 2.04 11.52 0.04
N LYS A 182 2.11 12.54 0.87
CA LYS A 182 1.22 12.74 2.03
C LYS A 182 -0.27 12.74 1.64
N ARG A 183 -0.61 13.22 0.46
CA ARG A 183 -1.99 13.28 -0.05
C ARG A 183 -2.56 11.94 -0.53
N SER A 184 -1.72 10.93 -0.70
CA SER A 184 -2.07 9.60 -1.25
C SER A 184 -2.67 8.67 -0.18
N TYR A 185 -3.82 9.06 0.38
CA TYR A 185 -4.39 8.40 1.55
C TYR A 185 -4.81 6.95 1.30
N ASN A 186 -5.43 6.68 0.14
CA ASN A 186 -5.86 5.31 -0.19
C ASN A 186 -4.65 4.40 -0.40
N LEU A 187 -3.67 4.84 -1.18
CA LEU A 187 -2.44 4.09 -1.41
C LEU A 187 -1.68 3.81 -0.09
N GLN A 188 -1.57 4.79 0.80
CA GLN A 188 -0.98 4.58 2.13
C GLN A 188 -1.77 3.55 2.95
N SER A 189 -3.11 3.57 2.88
CA SER A 189 -3.96 2.60 3.57
C SER A 189 -3.73 1.19 3.04
N GLU A 190 -3.64 1.03 1.72
CA GLU A 190 -3.33 -0.26 1.10
C GLU A 190 -1.94 -0.77 1.54
N PHE A 191 -0.90 0.06 1.47
CA PHE A 191 0.46 -0.33 1.89
C PHE A 191 0.53 -0.79 3.35
N ARG A 192 -0.32 -0.28 4.24
CA ARG A 192 -0.41 -0.73 5.64
C ARG A 192 -1.08 -2.09 5.78
N LYS A 193 -2.00 -2.44 4.88
CA LYS A 193 -2.88 -3.60 4.99
C LYS A 193 -2.52 -4.75 4.06
N TYR A 194 -1.72 -4.48 3.00
CA TYR A 194 -1.36 -5.50 2.02
C TYR A 194 -0.48 -6.57 2.63
N VAL A 195 -1.03 -7.77 2.79
CA VAL A 195 -0.41 -8.88 3.52
C VAL A 195 -0.26 -10.11 2.63
N TRP A 196 0.64 -10.99 3.03
CA TRP A 196 0.73 -12.32 2.46
C TRP A 196 -0.46 -13.16 2.91
N ALA A 197 -1.04 -13.92 2.01
CA ALA A 197 -2.09 -14.89 2.31
C ALA A 197 -1.56 -16.01 3.21
N LYS A 198 -2.48 -16.66 3.92
CA LYS A 198 -2.16 -17.81 4.79
C LYS A 198 -2.76 -19.08 4.23
N ASP A 199 -2.05 -20.18 4.40
CA ASP A 199 -2.55 -21.53 4.16
C ASP A 199 -3.55 -21.96 5.25
N LYS A 200 -4.08 -23.17 5.13
CA LYS A 200 -5.07 -23.74 6.08
C LYS A 200 -4.49 -23.94 7.49
N ASP A 201 -3.18 -24.02 7.61
CA ASP A 201 -2.46 -24.21 8.87
C ASP A 201 -2.03 -22.88 9.49
N GLY A 202 -2.36 -21.75 8.84
CA GLY A 202 -2.07 -20.40 9.30
C GLY A 202 -0.67 -19.89 8.94
N ASN A 203 0.09 -20.60 8.10
CA ASN A 203 1.41 -20.17 7.66
C ASN A 203 1.29 -19.23 6.45
N TYR A 204 2.11 -18.20 6.41
CA TYR A 204 2.17 -17.32 5.26
C TYR A 204 2.69 -18.03 4.02
N ILE A 205 1.99 -17.85 2.90
CA ILE A 205 2.39 -18.34 1.58
C ILE A 205 2.94 -17.18 0.75
N ASN A 206 3.67 -17.49 -0.33
CA ASN A 206 4.27 -16.47 -1.20
C ASN A 206 3.26 -15.96 -2.26
N GLU A 207 2.04 -15.69 -1.80
CA GLU A 207 0.96 -15.07 -2.59
C GLU A 207 0.33 -13.99 -1.73
N PRO A 208 0.17 -12.75 -2.21
CA PRO A 208 -0.53 -11.72 -1.44
C PRO A 208 -2.04 -11.97 -1.44
N GLU A 209 -2.74 -11.44 -0.43
CA GLU A 209 -4.20 -11.38 -0.46
C GLU A 209 -4.66 -10.47 -1.60
N ASP A 210 -5.71 -10.91 -2.32
CA ASP A 210 -6.23 -10.23 -3.51
C ASP A 210 -7.49 -9.42 -3.17
N HIS A 211 -7.33 -8.43 -2.31
CA HIS A 211 -8.35 -7.45 -1.98
C HIS A 211 -7.74 -6.13 -1.53
N ASP A 212 -8.44 -5.02 -1.74
CA ASP A 212 -8.03 -3.66 -1.33
C ASP A 212 -6.59 -3.32 -1.75
N ASN A 213 -6.22 -3.62 -3.03
CA ASN A 213 -4.85 -3.53 -3.53
C ASN A 213 -4.71 -2.75 -4.86
N HIS A 214 -5.73 -1.99 -5.25
CA HIS A 214 -5.85 -1.35 -6.56
C HIS A 214 -4.72 -0.34 -6.84
N GLY A 215 -4.36 0.47 -5.85
CA GLY A 215 -3.23 1.40 -5.96
C GLY A 215 -1.90 0.65 -6.03
N ILE A 216 -1.73 -0.42 -5.25
CA ILE A 216 -0.54 -1.28 -5.29
C ILE A 216 -0.43 -1.98 -6.64
N ASP A 217 -1.54 -2.47 -7.18
CA ASP A 217 -1.57 -3.10 -8.49
C ASP A 217 -1.23 -2.11 -9.61
N ALA A 218 -1.76 -0.89 -9.54
CA ALA A 218 -1.36 0.19 -10.45
C ALA A 218 0.16 0.45 -10.39
N VAL A 219 0.75 0.52 -9.19
CA VAL A 219 2.21 0.65 -9.02
C VAL A 219 2.95 -0.56 -9.59
N ARG A 220 2.44 -1.75 -9.36
CA ARG A 220 3.02 -3.00 -9.88
C ARG A 220 3.01 -3.04 -11.41
N TYR A 221 1.95 -2.56 -12.07
CA TYR A 221 1.92 -2.42 -13.54
C TYR A 221 2.98 -1.44 -14.04
N TYR A 222 3.13 -0.29 -13.38
CA TYR A 222 4.24 0.62 -13.70
C TYR A 222 5.60 -0.08 -13.57
N VAL A 223 5.84 -0.79 -12.49
CA VAL A 223 7.12 -1.49 -12.25
C VAL A 223 7.37 -2.55 -13.31
N LEU A 224 6.38 -3.37 -13.62
CA LEU A 224 6.49 -4.40 -14.68
C LEU A 224 6.79 -3.77 -16.04
N GLY A 225 6.04 -2.75 -16.43
CA GLY A 225 6.19 -2.13 -17.74
C GLY A 225 7.43 -1.26 -17.87
N GLU A 226 7.63 -0.33 -16.94
CA GLU A 226 8.66 0.69 -17.04
C GLU A 226 10.05 0.24 -16.56
N LEU A 227 10.10 -0.60 -15.53
CA LEU A 227 11.36 -1.03 -14.93
C LEU A 227 11.80 -2.42 -15.42
N LEU A 228 10.87 -3.32 -15.71
CA LEU A 228 11.16 -4.68 -16.18
C LEU A 228 10.90 -4.87 -17.69
N GLY A 229 10.41 -3.84 -18.39
CA GLY A 229 10.21 -3.85 -19.84
C GLY A 229 9.07 -4.77 -20.33
N LYS A 230 8.15 -5.17 -19.44
CA LYS A 230 7.03 -6.08 -19.76
C LYS A 230 5.81 -5.30 -20.26
N ILE A 231 5.87 -4.86 -21.50
CA ILE A 231 4.78 -4.15 -22.18
C ILE A 231 4.36 -4.95 -23.41
N GLN A 232 3.05 -5.13 -23.61
CA GLN A 232 2.51 -5.72 -24.84
C GLN A 232 2.82 -4.80 -26.02
N LYS A 233 3.34 -5.40 -27.10
CA LYS A 233 3.68 -4.69 -28.35
C LYS A 233 2.49 -4.58 -29.29
#